data_01462e05e77d104fcecb1d72352545bc
#
_entry.id   01462e05e77d104fcecb1d72352545bc
#
_cell.length_a   1.000
_cell.length_b   1.000
_cell.length_c   1.000
_cell.angle_alpha   90.00
_cell.angle_beta   90.00
_cell.angle_gamma   90.00
#
_symmetry.space_group_name_H-M   'P 1'
#
loop_
_entity.id
_entity.type
_entity.pdbx_description
1 polymer ?
#
loop_
_entity_poly.entity_id
_entity_poly.type
_entity_poly.pdbx_seq_one_letter_code
_entity_poly.pdbx_strand_id
1 'polypeptide(L)'
;EKKLRQQIEQQQRLQQQIRDDKQQYLQQIEFIRAMGMGGQGDKPSSYLQLPPDQWQHAWNLLQETSSEARKQIREADQQASEISKRIEQLQAQLKQIATNQRSSKSALLQVKTAEDTRFELQLSYQVSGARWTPVYDVYLDTDSGQLQIRSLAQISQRTGEDWQDVKVNLSTLRPTASTRLPHLDPWVIDFYTPPEPVVAYAKGVKSRRSEMRMADAPMAEMGMGREQPELVSSDYSAEYQLPTSISLGSGSDKRRFALSSEEYGARIELASVPRKDSRVMLTGRITYTSAVPLLAGNMSLYRDGSFVGNTRLPETQGGEEIRLSFGEDDKVKIDFH
;
A
#
# COMPACT_ATOMS: atom_id res chain seq x y z
N GLU A 1 -4.65 7.49 -23.66
CA GLU A 1 -3.62 6.46 -23.70
C GLU A 1 -2.90 6.43 -25.04
N LYS A 2 -3.59 6.22 -26.17
CA LYS A 2 -3.00 6.17 -27.53
C LYS A 2 -2.16 7.42 -27.84
N LYS A 3 -2.66 8.60 -27.52
CA LYS A 3 -1.94 9.86 -27.71
C LYS A 3 -0.66 9.96 -26.89
N LEU A 4 -0.67 9.51 -25.64
CA LEU A 4 0.51 9.48 -24.76
C LEU A 4 1.56 8.49 -25.27
N ARG A 5 1.16 7.31 -25.73
CA ARG A 5 2.08 6.34 -26.35
C ARG A 5 2.76 6.91 -27.59
N GLN A 6 2.02 7.61 -28.45
CA GLN A 6 2.58 8.30 -29.61
C GLN A 6 3.58 9.39 -29.21
N GLN A 7 3.28 10.15 -28.15
CA GLN A 7 4.21 11.16 -27.64
C GLN A 7 5.50 10.54 -27.08
N ILE A 8 5.39 9.43 -26.34
CA ILE A 8 6.58 8.72 -25.84
C ILE A 8 7.43 8.21 -26.99
N GLU A 9 6.83 7.61 -28.00
CA GLU A 9 7.53 7.10 -29.18
C GLU A 9 8.23 8.24 -29.95
N GLN A 10 7.57 9.37 -30.09
CA GLN A 10 8.18 10.55 -30.72
C GLN A 10 9.39 11.05 -29.93
N GLN A 11 9.31 11.13 -28.61
CA GLN A 11 10.43 11.55 -27.78
C GLN A 11 11.59 10.53 -27.82
N GLN A 12 11.29 9.25 -27.88
CA GLN A 12 12.31 8.20 -28.02
C GLN A 12 13.05 8.29 -29.35
N ARG A 13 12.35 8.58 -30.46
CA ARG A 13 12.98 8.81 -31.77
C ARG A 13 13.91 10.02 -31.71
N LEU A 14 13.46 11.13 -31.10
CA LEU A 14 14.31 12.32 -30.97
C LEU A 14 15.55 12.04 -30.12
N GLN A 15 15.39 11.27 -29.02
CA GLN A 15 16.51 10.86 -28.19
C GLN A 15 17.52 10.02 -28.97
N GLN A 16 17.05 9.15 -29.87
CA GLN A 16 17.94 8.34 -30.71
C GLN A 16 18.72 9.21 -31.70
N GLN A 17 18.06 10.18 -32.35
CA GLN A 17 18.74 11.12 -33.25
C GLN A 17 19.87 11.88 -32.54
N ILE A 18 19.60 12.41 -31.33
CA ILE A 18 20.61 13.11 -30.54
C ILE A 18 21.79 12.20 -30.19
N ARG A 19 21.55 10.91 -29.91
CA ARG A 19 22.62 9.93 -29.65
C ARG A 19 23.48 9.72 -30.92
N ASP A 20 22.85 9.60 -32.07
CA ASP A 20 23.52 9.36 -33.31
C ASP A 20 24.38 10.57 -33.69
N ASP A 21 23.85 11.79 -33.54
CA ASP A 21 24.61 13.04 -33.75
C ASP A 21 25.81 13.14 -32.79
N LYS A 22 25.59 12.84 -31.48
CA LYS A 22 26.67 12.81 -30.51
C LYS A 22 27.76 11.82 -30.89
N GLN A 23 27.41 10.67 -31.45
CA GLN A 23 28.36 9.65 -31.86
C GLN A 23 29.22 10.13 -33.04
N GLN A 24 28.67 10.89 -33.96
CA GLN A 24 29.44 11.54 -35.03
C GLN A 24 30.49 12.51 -34.46
N TYR A 25 30.12 13.36 -33.51
CA TYR A 25 31.08 14.29 -32.88
C TYR A 25 32.15 13.53 -32.07
N LEU A 26 31.82 12.43 -31.42
CA LEU A 26 32.81 11.61 -30.75
C LEU A 26 33.80 10.97 -31.72
N GLN A 27 33.33 10.45 -32.84
CA GLN A 27 34.20 9.93 -33.91
C GLN A 27 35.09 11.02 -34.50
N GLN A 28 34.58 12.24 -34.64
CA GLN A 28 35.37 13.38 -35.10
C GLN A 28 36.51 13.72 -34.12
N ILE A 29 36.21 13.69 -32.78
CA ILE A 29 37.25 13.90 -31.77
C ILE A 29 38.27 12.77 -31.76
N GLU A 30 37.87 11.52 -31.94
CA GLU A 30 38.78 10.39 -32.05
C GLU A 30 39.69 10.50 -33.27
N PHE A 31 39.12 10.89 -34.40
CA PHE A 31 39.91 11.15 -35.62
C PHE A 31 40.94 12.27 -35.43
N ILE A 32 40.54 13.39 -34.81
CA ILE A 32 41.44 14.49 -34.45
C ILE A 32 42.57 14.00 -33.51
N ARG A 33 42.23 13.18 -32.51
CA ARG A 33 43.21 12.62 -31.58
C ARG A 33 44.19 11.67 -32.28
N ALA A 34 43.69 10.82 -33.19
CA ALA A 34 44.52 9.90 -33.93
C ALA A 34 45.50 10.64 -34.86
N MET A 35 45.08 11.75 -35.47
CA MET A 35 45.97 12.63 -36.25
C MET A 35 47.05 13.30 -35.38
N GLY A 36 46.69 13.72 -34.13
CA GLY A 36 47.63 14.40 -33.25
C GLY A 36 48.63 13.46 -32.56
N MET A 37 48.33 12.16 -32.44
CA MET A 37 49.20 11.17 -31.80
C MET A 37 50.21 10.51 -32.73
N GLY A 38 50.26 10.89 -34.05
CA GLY A 38 51.20 10.33 -35.04
C GLY A 38 51.32 8.82 -34.86
N GLY A 39 50.69 8.02 -35.71
CA GLY A 39 50.49 6.58 -35.59
C GLY A 39 51.62 5.83 -34.90
N GLN A 40 51.26 5.08 -33.84
CA GLN A 40 52.07 4.03 -33.25
C GLN A 40 52.20 2.87 -34.24
N GLY A 41 53.07 3.05 -35.21
CA GLY A 41 53.43 2.01 -36.20
C GLY A 41 54.73 2.39 -36.85
N ASP A 42 55.58 1.39 -37.06
CA ASP A 42 56.95 1.41 -37.54
C ASP A 42 57.18 2.04 -38.95
N LYS A 43 56.22 2.87 -39.41
CA LYS A 43 56.38 3.65 -40.65
C LYS A 43 56.13 5.13 -40.33
N PRO A 44 57.10 6.03 -40.58
CA PRO A 44 56.85 7.46 -40.46
C PRO A 44 55.72 7.82 -41.42
N SER A 45 54.59 8.26 -40.83
CA SER A 45 53.45 8.68 -41.63
C SER A 45 53.83 9.89 -42.47
N SER A 46 53.81 9.72 -43.79
CA SER A 46 54.15 10.67 -44.81
C SER A 46 53.29 11.96 -44.80
N TYR A 47 52.41 12.12 -43.83
CA TYR A 47 51.44 13.22 -43.72
C TYR A 47 51.94 14.41 -42.88
N LEU A 48 53.14 14.37 -42.30
CA LEU A 48 53.63 15.39 -41.37
C LEU A 48 54.82 16.21 -41.93
N GLN A 49 55.00 16.31 -43.25
CA GLN A 49 55.94 17.22 -43.86
C GLN A 49 55.27 18.57 -44.20
N LEU A 50 54.58 19.14 -43.19
CA LEU A 50 54.09 20.51 -43.33
C LEU A 50 55.23 21.50 -43.01
N PRO A 51 55.37 22.58 -43.78
CA PRO A 51 56.27 23.69 -43.41
C PRO A 51 55.89 24.27 -42.05
N PRO A 52 56.84 24.84 -41.29
CA PRO A 52 56.54 25.33 -39.91
C PRO A 52 55.45 26.36 -39.81
N ASP A 53 55.26 27.19 -40.82
CA ASP A 53 54.18 28.20 -40.95
C ASP A 53 52.79 27.56 -41.09
N GLN A 54 52.69 26.39 -41.72
CA GLN A 54 51.43 25.67 -41.89
C GLN A 54 51.03 24.89 -40.63
N TRP A 55 51.99 24.54 -39.74
CA TRP A 55 51.72 23.86 -38.49
C TRP A 55 50.82 24.68 -37.56
N GLN A 56 51.07 25.98 -37.49
CA GLN A 56 50.30 26.86 -36.61
C GLN A 56 48.84 26.98 -37.10
N HIS A 57 48.66 27.01 -38.40
CA HIS A 57 47.33 27.03 -39.00
C HIS A 57 46.55 25.72 -38.79
N ALA A 58 47.24 24.60 -39.03
CA ALA A 58 46.66 23.27 -38.79
C ALA A 58 46.30 23.06 -37.30
N TRP A 59 47.17 23.52 -36.37
CA TRP A 59 46.89 23.43 -34.93
C TRP A 59 45.67 24.27 -34.50
N ASN A 60 45.59 25.48 -34.98
CA ASN A 60 44.43 26.35 -34.70
C ASN A 60 43.13 25.70 -35.22
N LEU A 61 43.12 25.17 -36.44
CA LEU A 61 41.98 24.50 -37.03
C LEU A 61 41.56 23.26 -36.20
N LEU A 62 42.51 22.43 -35.78
CA LEU A 62 42.27 21.24 -34.91
C LEU A 62 41.72 21.65 -33.56
N GLN A 63 42.24 22.72 -32.95
CA GLN A 63 41.78 23.25 -31.68
C GLN A 63 40.33 23.77 -31.78
N GLU A 64 40.05 24.55 -32.81
CA GLU A 64 38.73 25.11 -33.07
C GLU A 64 37.70 24.02 -33.33
N THR A 65 38.00 23.07 -34.21
CA THR A 65 37.13 21.94 -34.54
C THR A 65 36.89 21.04 -33.33
N SER A 66 37.93 20.77 -32.52
CA SER A 66 37.80 19.99 -31.31
C SER A 66 36.97 20.69 -30.23
N SER A 67 37.12 22.02 -30.11
CA SER A 67 36.33 22.84 -29.18
C SER A 67 34.85 22.85 -29.55
N GLU A 68 34.55 23.02 -30.83
CA GLU A 68 33.18 22.98 -31.32
C GLU A 68 32.54 21.60 -31.14
N ALA A 69 33.26 20.55 -31.52
CA ALA A 69 32.75 19.18 -31.31
C ALA A 69 32.43 18.87 -29.82
N ARG A 70 33.30 19.32 -28.90
CA ARG A 70 33.04 19.18 -27.44
C ARG A 70 31.85 19.99 -26.99
N LYS A 71 31.62 21.19 -27.57
CA LYS A 71 30.45 22.00 -27.28
C LYS A 71 29.17 21.28 -27.72
N GLN A 72 29.15 20.76 -28.94
CA GLN A 72 28.01 20.02 -29.49
C GLN A 72 27.72 18.76 -28.69
N ILE A 73 28.72 18.05 -28.18
CA ILE A 73 28.54 16.90 -27.28
C ILE A 73 27.86 17.32 -25.98
N ARG A 74 28.27 18.44 -25.37
CA ARG A 74 27.61 18.90 -24.11
C ARG A 74 26.17 19.32 -24.35
N GLU A 75 25.88 20.00 -25.46
CA GLU A 75 24.52 20.39 -25.85
C GLU A 75 23.65 19.15 -26.08
N ALA A 76 24.17 18.13 -26.77
CA ALA A 76 23.49 16.85 -26.99
C ALA A 76 23.21 16.11 -25.67
N ASP A 77 24.13 16.11 -24.71
CA ASP A 77 23.94 15.50 -23.40
C ASP A 77 22.85 16.23 -22.59
N GLN A 78 22.83 17.55 -22.65
CA GLN A 78 21.79 18.33 -22.00
C GLN A 78 20.42 18.05 -22.60
N GLN A 79 20.29 18.08 -23.93
CA GLN A 79 19.03 17.77 -24.62
C GLN A 79 18.56 16.32 -24.33
N ALA A 80 19.48 15.34 -24.36
CA ALA A 80 19.17 13.95 -24.03
C ALA A 80 18.64 13.79 -22.60
N SER A 81 19.22 14.54 -21.65
CA SER A 81 18.74 14.56 -20.24
C SER A 81 17.33 15.14 -20.13
N GLU A 82 17.04 16.25 -20.80
CA GLU A 82 15.71 16.87 -20.81
C GLU A 82 14.65 15.95 -21.41
N ILE A 83 14.99 15.29 -22.53
CA ILE A 83 14.10 14.33 -23.18
C ILE A 83 13.86 13.12 -22.27
N SER A 84 14.89 12.61 -21.58
CA SER A 84 14.75 11.50 -20.64
C SER A 84 13.76 11.84 -19.54
N LYS A 85 13.88 13.02 -18.91
CA LYS A 85 12.91 13.49 -17.89
C LYS A 85 11.50 13.59 -18.46
N ARG A 86 11.36 14.01 -19.72
CA ARG A 86 10.05 14.11 -20.35
C ARG A 86 9.44 12.74 -20.61
N ILE A 87 10.23 11.77 -21.05
CA ILE A 87 9.79 10.39 -21.24
C ILE A 87 9.32 9.79 -19.89
N GLU A 88 10.08 9.98 -18.80
CA GLU A 88 9.68 9.53 -17.46
C GLU A 88 8.35 10.12 -17.00
N GLN A 89 8.15 11.43 -17.21
CA GLN A 89 6.89 12.09 -16.90
C GLN A 89 5.71 11.50 -17.68
N LEU A 90 5.89 11.30 -19.00
CA LEU A 90 4.85 10.72 -19.84
C LEU A 90 4.55 9.26 -19.47
N GLN A 91 5.57 8.49 -19.11
CA GLN A 91 5.41 7.11 -18.63
C GLN A 91 4.68 7.07 -17.28
N ALA A 92 4.98 8.01 -16.37
CA ALA A 92 4.25 8.13 -15.10
C ALA A 92 2.76 8.44 -15.33
N GLN A 93 2.45 9.37 -16.23
CA GLN A 93 1.08 9.68 -16.62
C GLN A 93 0.37 8.48 -17.26
N LEU A 94 1.07 7.76 -18.15
CA LEU A 94 0.53 6.55 -18.77
C LEU A 94 0.22 5.47 -17.72
N LYS A 95 1.13 5.27 -16.77
CA LYS A 95 0.95 4.32 -15.66
C LYS A 95 -0.22 4.71 -14.78
N GLN A 96 -0.40 5.99 -14.49
CA GLN A 96 -1.54 6.49 -13.73
C GLN A 96 -2.87 6.23 -14.44
N ILE A 97 -2.93 6.47 -15.76
CA ILE A 97 -4.12 6.17 -16.58
C ILE A 97 -4.37 4.66 -16.67
N ALA A 98 -3.31 3.85 -16.85
CA ALA A 98 -3.42 2.39 -16.91
C ALA A 98 -3.88 1.80 -15.56
N THR A 99 -3.46 2.39 -14.43
CA THR A 99 -3.94 1.99 -13.11
C THR A 99 -5.41 2.37 -12.90
N ASN A 100 -5.89 3.43 -13.57
CA ASN A 100 -7.29 3.83 -13.60
C ASN A 100 -8.11 3.16 -14.72
N GLN A 101 -7.52 2.32 -15.55
CA GLN A 101 -8.27 1.51 -16.51
C GLN A 101 -9.06 0.45 -15.73
N ARG A 102 -10.30 0.80 -15.43
CA ARG A 102 -11.27 -0.09 -14.81
C ARG A 102 -11.54 -1.23 -15.78
N SER A 103 -11.28 -2.46 -15.37
CA SER A 103 -11.74 -3.64 -16.09
C SER A 103 -13.26 -3.59 -16.11
N SER A 104 -13.86 -3.17 -17.22
CA SER A 104 -15.30 -3.16 -17.38
C SER A 104 -15.77 -4.52 -17.88
N LYS A 105 -16.84 -5.04 -17.29
CA LYS A 105 -17.58 -6.20 -17.78
C LYS A 105 -18.93 -5.70 -18.25
N SER A 106 -19.38 -6.13 -19.42
CA SER A 106 -20.71 -5.81 -19.94
C SER A 106 -21.59 -7.06 -19.89
N ALA A 107 -22.79 -6.89 -19.35
CA ALA A 107 -23.83 -7.91 -19.45
C ALA A 107 -24.69 -7.60 -20.68
N LEU A 108 -24.71 -8.52 -21.64
CA LEU A 108 -25.58 -8.41 -22.81
C LEU A 108 -26.86 -9.18 -22.56
N LEU A 109 -27.98 -8.48 -22.53
CA LEU A 109 -29.30 -9.05 -22.30
C LEU A 109 -30.14 -8.93 -23.58
N GLN A 110 -30.66 -10.06 -24.06
CA GLN A 110 -31.59 -10.05 -25.16
C GLN A 110 -33.00 -10.15 -24.62
N VAL A 111 -33.77 -9.08 -24.78
CA VAL A 111 -35.14 -8.97 -24.30
C VAL A 111 -36.07 -9.02 -25.52
N LYS A 112 -37.13 -9.86 -25.44
CA LYS A 112 -38.17 -9.94 -26.46
C LYS A 112 -39.52 -9.64 -25.82
N THR A 113 -40.18 -8.60 -26.29
CA THR A 113 -41.52 -8.20 -25.82
C THR A 113 -42.50 -8.31 -26.98
N ALA A 114 -43.77 -8.55 -26.70
CA ALA A 114 -44.83 -8.61 -27.71
C ALA A 114 -45.31 -7.20 -28.10
N GLU A 115 -45.19 -6.24 -27.22
CA GLU A 115 -45.60 -4.83 -27.39
C GLU A 115 -44.55 -3.90 -26.78
N ASP A 116 -44.57 -2.64 -27.15
CA ASP A 116 -43.73 -1.60 -26.54
C ASP A 116 -44.09 -1.43 -25.08
N THR A 117 -43.21 -1.86 -24.20
CA THR A 117 -43.41 -1.82 -22.75
C THR A 117 -42.17 -1.30 -22.01
N ARG A 118 -42.38 -0.71 -20.84
CA ARG A 118 -41.32 -0.38 -19.89
C ARG A 118 -41.19 -1.51 -18.90
N PHE A 119 -39.97 -1.97 -18.67
CA PHE A 119 -39.66 -2.94 -17.62
C PHE A 119 -38.50 -2.45 -16.77
N GLU A 120 -38.50 -2.89 -15.53
CA GLU A 120 -37.41 -2.68 -14.60
C GLU A 120 -36.51 -3.89 -14.61
N LEU A 121 -35.20 -3.64 -14.69
CA LEU A 121 -34.19 -4.68 -14.68
C LEU A 121 -33.31 -4.53 -13.44
N GLN A 122 -33.27 -5.56 -12.59
CA GLN A 122 -32.35 -5.64 -11.47
C GLN A 122 -31.21 -6.57 -11.85
N LEU A 123 -29.98 -6.04 -11.80
CA LEU A 123 -28.77 -6.79 -12.06
C LEU A 123 -28.02 -7.03 -10.74
N SER A 124 -27.81 -8.31 -10.40
CA SER A 124 -26.98 -8.72 -9.26
C SER A 124 -25.73 -9.40 -9.76
N TYR A 125 -24.57 -9.02 -9.20
CA TYR A 125 -23.28 -9.60 -9.57
C TYR A 125 -22.32 -9.60 -8.38
N GLN A 126 -21.32 -10.46 -8.45
CA GLN A 126 -20.30 -10.59 -7.43
C GLN A 126 -18.99 -9.98 -7.90
N VAL A 127 -18.41 -9.09 -7.08
CA VAL A 127 -17.14 -8.42 -7.32
C VAL A 127 -16.20 -8.67 -6.17
N SER A 128 -14.96 -9.03 -6.48
CA SER A 128 -13.90 -9.14 -5.48
C SER A 128 -13.26 -7.78 -5.20
N GLY A 129 -12.56 -7.66 -4.05
CA GLY A 129 -11.78 -6.46 -3.74
C GLY A 129 -12.45 -5.51 -2.76
N ALA A 130 -13.67 -5.76 -2.30
CA ALA A 130 -14.25 -5.12 -1.14
C ALA A 130 -13.97 -5.95 0.11
N ARG A 131 -13.60 -5.29 1.21
CA ARG A 131 -13.38 -5.92 2.51
C ARG A 131 -13.69 -4.96 3.64
N TRP A 132 -14.06 -5.52 4.77
CA TRP A 132 -14.16 -4.79 6.01
C TRP A 132 -13.46 -5.53 7.14
N THR A 133 -13.10 -4.79 8.18
CA THR A 133 -12.52 -5.33 9.41
C THR A 133 -13.10 -4.59 10.59
N PRO A 134 -13.47 -5.29 11.70
CA PRO A 134 -13.88 -4.64 12.92
C PRO A 134 -12.68 -3.93 13.55
N VAL A 135 -12.92 -2.75 14.07
CA VAL A 135 -12.00 -1.99 14.92
C VAL A 135 -12.79 -1.38 16.08
N TYR A 136 -12.12 -1.19 17.19
CA TYR A 136 -12.77 -0.76 18.43
C TYR A 136 -12.03 0.44 19.02
N ASP A 137 -12.81 1.41 19.51
CA ASP A 137 -12.28 2.47 20.35
C ASP A 137 -12.91 2.31 21.74
N VAL A 138 -12.06 2.15 22.77
CA VAL A 138 -12.48 1.88 24.15
C VAL A 138 -12.06 3.02 25.04
N TYR A 139 -13.02 3.56 25.73
CA TYR A 139 -12.84 4.70 26.63
C TYR A 139 -13.11 4.25 28.06
N LEU A 140 -12.14 4.43 28.93
CA LEU A 140 -12.29 4.23 30.38
C LEU A 140 -12.28 5.60 31.06
N ASP A 141 -13.31 5.85 31.83
CA ASP A 141 -13.37 6.93 32.79
C ASP A 141 -13.03 6.38 34.17
N THR A 142 -11.89 6.79 34.73
CA THR A 142 -11.40 6.25 36.01
C THR A 142 -12.17 6.78 37.21
N ASP A 143 -12.80 7.95 37.11
CA ASP A 143 -13.58 8.54 38.21
C ASP A 143 -14.93 7.87 38.40
N SER A 144 -15.63 7.61 37.27
CA SER A 144 -16.95 6.97 37.31
C SER A 144 -16.88 5.42 37.26
N GLY A 145 -15.74 4.85 36.83
CA GLY A 145 -15.61 3.43 36.57
C GLY A 145 -16.42 2.96 35.35
N GLN A 146 -16.78 3.89 34.44
CA GLN A 146 -17.50 3.54 33.22
C GLN A 146 -16.52 3.24 32.08
N LEU A 147 -16.82 2.17 31.33
CA LEU A 147 -16.07 1.77 30.16
C LEU A 147 -17.02 1.73 28.96
N GLN A 148 -16.71 2.54 27.94
CA GLN A 148 -17.47 2.59 26.70
C GLN A 148 -16.69 1.85 25.60
N ILE A 149 -17.34 0.90 24.93
CA ILE A 149 -16.82 0.21 23.75
C ILE A 149 -17.57 0.75 22.52
N ARG A 150 -16.84 1.40 21.61
CA ARG A 150 -17.34 1.77 20.31
C ARG A 150 -16.86 0.80 19.26
N SER A 151 -17.78 0.09 18.65
CA SER A 151 -17.51 -0.83 17.55
C SER A 151 -17.62 -0.09 16.22
N LEU A 152 -16.61 -0.22 15.36
CA LEU A 152 -16.54 0.42 14.06
C LEU A 152 -16.19 -0.60 12.99
N ALA A 153 -16.72 -0.39 11.78
CA ALA A 153 -16.31 -1.11 10.61
C ALA A 153 -15.28 -0.30 9.82
N GLN A 154 -14.11 -0.82 9.64
CA GLN A 154 -13.12 -0.25 8.74
C GLN A 154 -13.29 -0.87 7.36
N ILE A 155 -13.85 -0.12 6.40
CA ILE A 155 -14.17 -0.55 5.05
C ILE A 155 -13.09 -0.07 4.09
N SER A 156 -12.69 -0.95 3.18
CA SER A 156 -11.83 -0.61 2.03
C SER A 156 -12.31 -1.34 0.80
N GLN A 157 -12.25 -0.68 -0.37
CA GLN A 157 -12.65 -1.30 -1.61
C GLN A 157 -11.67 -0.97 -2.75
N ARG A 158 -11.43 -1.98 -3.60
CA ARG A 158 -10.65 -1.92 -4.84
C ARG A 158 -11.37 -2.70 -5.93
N THR A 159 -12.68 -2.50 -6.02
CA THR A 159 -13.54 -3.23 -6.97
C THR A 159 -13.40 -2.74 -8.40
N GLY A 160 -12.83 -1.53 -8.59
CA GLY A 160 -12.80 -0.82 -9.86
C GLY A 160 -14.03 0.08 -10.08
N GLU A 161 -15.02 0.04 -9.20
CA GLU A 161 -16.23 0.86 -9.24
C GLU A 161 -16.23 1.85 -8.09
N ASP A 162 -16.63 3.10 -8.32
CA ASP A 162 -16.83 4.07 -7.26
C ASP A 162 -18.22 3.90 -6.69
N TRP A 163 -18.30 3.68 -5.39
CA TRP A 163 -19.57 3.64 -4.68
C TRP A 163 -20.03 5.08 -4.44
N GLN A 164 -21.23 5.39 -4.89
CA GLN A 164 -21.86 6.70 -4.69
C GLN A 164 -23.22 6.46 -4.10
N ASP A 165 -23.43 6.96 -2.88
CA ASP A 165 -24.70 6.88 -2.14
C ASP A 165 -25.27 5.45 -2.09
N VAL A 166 -24.40 4.45 -1.81
CA VAL A 166 -24.77 3.04 -1.78
C VAL A 166 -25.14 2.60 -0.36
N LYS A 167 -26.17 1.78 -0.24
CA LYS A 167 -26.49 1.08 1.01
C LYS A 167 -25.56 -0.11 1.17
N VAL A 168 -24.92 -0.24 2.30
CA VAL A 168 -23.93 -1.29 2.58
C VAL A 168 -24.39 -2.16 3.73
N ASN A 169 -24.45 -3.46 3.47
CA ASN A 169 -24.63 -4.50 4.48
C ASN A 169 -23.30 -5.21 4.67
N LEU A 170 -22.85 -5.33 5.91
CA LEU A 170 -21.61 -6.00 6.29
C LEU A 170 -21.96 -7.37 6.87
N SER A 171 -21.40 -8.42 6.34
CA SER A 171 -21.61 -9.79 6.84
C SER A 171 -20.31 -10.38 7.37
N THR A 172 -20.42 -11.17 8.44
CA THR A 172 -19.32 -11.98 8.99
C THR A 172 -19.11 -13.27 8.23
N LEU A 173 -20.06 -13.67 7.38
CA LEU A 173 -19.94 -14.84 6.52
C LEU A 173 -18.78 -14.68 5.53
N ARG A 174 -18.01 -15.74 5.37
CA ARG A 174 -16.93 -15.82 4.39
C ARG A 174 -17.33 -16.76 3.26
N PRO A 175 -17.90 -16.27 2.16
CA PRO A 175 -18.37 -17.11 1.04
C PRO A 175 -17.27 -17.97 0.41
N THR A 176 -16.01 -17.61 0.61
CA THR A 176 -14.82 -18.32 0.12
C THR A 176 -14.24 -19.33 1.11
N ALA A 177 -14.84 -19.49 2.28
CA ALA A 177 -14.40 -20.48 3.25
C ALA A 177 -14.60 -21.89 2.65
N SER A 178 -13.60 -22.75 2.85
CA SER A 178 -13.69 -24.14 2.39
C SER A 178 -14.86 -24.84 3.06
N THR A 179 -15.74 -25.44 2.26
CA THR A 179 -16.84 -26.30 2.74
C THR A 179 -16.38 -27.75 2.95
N ARG A 180 -15.09 -28.04 2.75
CA ARG A 180 -14.55 -29.38 2.97
C ARG A 180 -14.22 -29.57 4.45
N LEU A 181 -14.78 -30.62 5.02
CA LEU A 181 -14.37 -31.09 6.32
C LEU A 181 -12.89 -31.53 6.26
N PRO A 182 -12.02 -31.09 7.17
CA PRO A 182 -10.66 -31.58 7.23
C PRO A 182 -10.66 -33.09 7.47
N HIS A 183 -9.84 -33.83 6.72
CA HIS A 183 -9.63 -35.26 6.96
C HIS A 183 -8.54 -35.41 8.00
N LEU A 184 -8.79 -36.24 9.01
CA LEU A 184 -7.78 -36.59 9.98
C LEU A 184 -6.95 -37.76 9.43
N ASP A 185 -5.69 -37.49 9.08
CA ASP A 185 -4.76 -38.54 8.68
C ASP A 185 -4.39 -39.40 9.91
N PRO A 186 -4.18 -40.72 9.73
CA PRO A 186 -3.77 -41.59 10.81
C PRO A 186 -2.42 -41.14 11.38
N TRP A 187 -2.37 -41.00 12.69
CA TRP A 187 -1.12 -40.69 13.38
C TRP A 187 -0.29 -41.98 13.53
N VAL A 188 0.76 -42.09 12.67
CA VAL A 188 1.68 -43.22 12.71
C VAL A 188 2.86 -42.84 13.61
N ILE A 189 3.08 -43.62 14.67
CA ILE A 189 4.26 -43.52 15.53
C ILE A 189 5.32 -44.45 14.94
N ASP A 190 6.41 -43.85 14.46
CA ASP A 190 7.57 -44.57 13.95
C ASP A 190 8.85 -44.02 14.57
N PHE A 191 9.98 -44.76 14.46
CA PHE A 191 11.25 -44.26 14.92
C PHE A 191 11.70 -43.07 14.09
N TYR A 192 12.12 -42.00 14.77
CA TYR A 192 12.63 -40.81 14.11
C TYR A 192 13.95 -41.16 13.38
N THR A 193 13.92 -41.16 12.07
CA THR A 193 15.12 -41.25 11.22
C THR A 193 15.50 -39.80 10.83
N PRO A 194 16.65 -39.27 11.34
CA PRO A 194 17.05 -37.91 10.98
C PRO A 194 17.24 -37.82 9.46
N PRO A 195 16.71 -36.76 8.79
CA PRO A 195 16.98 -36.55 7.38
C PRO A 195 18.49 -36.32 7.16
N GLU A 196 19.05 -36.98 6.16
CA GLU A 196 20.43 -36.72 5.78
C GLU A 196 20.65 -35.24 5.45
N PRO A 197 21.78 -34.62 5.86
CA PRO A 197 22.02 -33.20 5.62
C PRO A 197 22.17 -32.97 4.11
N VAL A 198 21.14 -32.37 3.52
CA VAL A 198 21.23 -31.85 2.15
C VAL A 198 22.16 -30.64 2.18
N VAL A 199 23.31 -30.77 1.55
CA VAL A 199 24.26 -29.65 1.37
C VAL A 199 23.60 -28.65 0.38
N ALA A 200 22.88 -27.68 0.90
CA ALA A 200 22.31 -26.62 0.11
C ALA A 200 23.38 -25.61 -0.29
N TYR A 201 23.75 -25.60 -1.56
CA TYR A 201 24.51 -24.50 -2.14
C TYR A 201 23.68 -23.22 -2.07
N ALA A 202 23.95 -22.39 -1.09
CA ALA A 202 23.29 -21.09 -0.90
C ALA A 202 23.73 -20.12 -1.99
N LYS A 203 22.88 -19.92 -3.00
CA LYS A 203 22.89 -18.70 -3.82
C LYS A 203 22.27 -17.58 -3.01
N GLY A 204 23.11 -16.62 -2.61
CA GLY A 204 22.73 -15.49 -1.78
C GLY A 204 21.65 -14.62 -2.42
N VAL A 205 20.48 -14.60 -1.81
CA VAL A 205 19.43 -13.61 -2.06
C VAL A 205 19.56 -12.53 -1.00
N LYS A 206 19.99 -11.34 -1.41
CA LYS A 206 19.99 -10.15 -0.55
C LYS A 206 18.55 -9.71 -0.28
N SER A 207 18.10 -9.94 0.94
CA SER A 207 16.84 -9.40 1.47
C SER A 207 16.97 -7.89 1.62
N ARG A 208 16.19 -7.14 0.84
CA ARG A 208 15.94 -5.71 1.08
C ARG A 208 14.85 -5.57 2.13
N ARG A 209 15.24 -5.17 3.31
CA ARG A 209 14.35 -4.76 4.40
C ARG A 209 13.73 -3.41 4.02
N SER A 210 12.46 -3.39 3.69
CA SER A 210 11.68 -2.18 3.47
C SER A 210 11.17 -1.67 4.82
N GLU A 211 11.69 -0.54 5.26
CA GLU A 211 11.16 0.19 6.42
C GLU A 211 9.88 0.91 6.02
N MET A 212 8.78 0.46 6.59
CA MET A 212 7.46 1.06 6.42
C MET A 212 7.34 2.24 7.41
N ARG A 213 7.49 3.47 6.92
CA ARG A 213 7.13 4.67 7.67
C ARG A 213 5.61 4.76 7.75
N MET A 214 5.08 4.71 8.97
CA MET A 214 3.71 5.10 9.27
C MET A 214 3.58 6.61 9.11
N ALA A 215 2.72 7.04 8.20
CA ALA A 215 2.28 8.42 8.09
C ALA A 215 1.03 8.59 8.96
N ASP A 216 1.10 9.51 9.92
CA ASP A 216 -0.05 10.00 10.68
C ASP A 216 -1.00 10.75 9.73
N ALA A 217 -2.24 10.27 9.63
CA ALA A 217 -3.31 10.97 8.94
C ALA A 217 -4.15 11.74 9.96
N PRO A 218 -4.50 13.01 9.68
CA PRO A 218 -5.29 13.82 10.60
C PRO A 218 -6.72 13.31 10.70
N MET A 219 -7.23 13.19 11.94
CA MET A 219 -8.59 12.88 12.27
C MET A 219 -9.49 14.08 11.89
N ALA A 220 -10.39 13.86 10.94
CA ALA A 220 -11.52 14.76 10.74
C ALA A 220 -12.68 14.28 11.63
N GLU A 221 -12.98 15.04 12.67
CA GLU A 221 -14.20 14.86 13.47
C GLU A 221 -15.40 15.29 12.62
N MET A 222 -16.18 14.31 12.18
CA MET A 222 -17.53 14.54 11.66
C MET A 222 -18.54 14.25 12.77
N GLY A 223 -19.29 15.27 13.14
CA GLY A 223 -20.40 15.19 14.08
C GLY A 223 -21.42 14.12 13.68
N MET A 224 -21.65 13.20 14.58
CA MET A 224 -22.50 12.03 14.35
C MET A 224 -23.91 12.25 14.90
N GLY A 225 -24.89 12.22 13.98
CA GLY A 225 -26.28 11.94 14.34
C GLY A 225 -26.39 10.52 14.91
N ARG A 226 -27.17 10.40 15.99
CA ARG A 226 -27.40 9.15 16.74
C ARG A 226 -28.39 8.24 16.01
N GLU A 227 -28.03 7.62 14.90
CA GLU A 227 -28.78 6.46 14.41
C GLU A 227 -27.88 5.23 14.56
N GLN A 228 -28.35 4.27 15.35
CA GLN A 228 -27.65 3.00 15.52
C GLN A 228 -27.94 2.09 14.34
N PRO A 229 -26.95 1.31 13.86
CA PRO A 229 -27.14 0.30 12.81
C PRO A 229 -28.15 -0.75 13.27
N GLU A 230 -29.04 -1.16 12.37
CA GLU A 230 -29.92 -2.28 12.60
C GLU A 230 -29.12 -3.59 12.46
N LEU A 231 -29.14 -4.40 13.51
CA LEU A 231 -28.45 -5.68 13.57
C LEU A 231 -29.44 -6.79 13.31
N VAL A 232 -29.22 -7.57 12.25
CA VAL A 232 -29.92 -8.83 12.00
C VAL A 232 -28.97 -9.97 12.35
N SER A 233 -29.16 -10.60 13.47
CA SER A 233 -28.37 -11.75 13.91
C SER A 233 -29.10 -13.05 13.58
N SER A 234 -28.39 -14.01 12.97
CA SER A 234 -28.78 -15.42 12.88
C SER A 234 -27.79 -16.26 13.69
N ASP A 235 -28.15 -17.49 14.07
CA ASP A 235 -27.32 -18.36 14.91
C ASP A 235 -25.89 -18.61 14.39
N TYR A 236 -25.62 -18.27 13.11
CA TYR A 236 -24.35 -18.54 12.43
C TYR A 236 -23.69 -17.32 11.79
N SER A 237 -24.36 -16.15 11.75
CA SER A 237 -23.81 -14.95 11.11
C SER A 237 -24.42 -13.68 11.68
N ALA A 238 -23.61 -12.64 11.84
CA ALA A 238 -24.06 -11.30 12.11
C ALA A 238 -24.00 -10.47 10.83
N GLU A 239 -25.10 -9.77 10.54
CA GLU A 239 -25.18 -8.79 9.48
C GLU A 239 -25.40 -7.42 10.10
N TYR A 240 -24.56 -6.45 9.70
CA TYR A 240 -24.66 -5.06 10.13
C TYR A 240 -25.07 -4.21 8.94
N GLN A 241 -26.26 -3.62 9.02
CA GLN A 241 -26.70 -2.66 8.03
C GLN A 241 -26.25 -1.27 8.47
N LEU A 242 -25.46 -0.58 7.62
CA LEU A 242 -25.09 0.79 7.92
C LEU A 242 -26.31 1.70 7.81
N PRO A 243 -26.54 2.60 8.78
CA PRO A 243 -27.75 3.43 8.84
C PRO A 243 -27.81 4.47 7.71
N THR A 244 -26.67 4.84 7.18
CA THR A 244 -26.55 5.84 6.12
C THR A 244 -25.87 5.25 4.88
N SER A 245 -26.32 5.70 3.71
CA SER A 245 -25.63 5.42 2.48
C SER A 245 -24.21 5.99 2.51
N ILE A 246 -23.28 5.27 1.87
CA ILE A 246 -21.87 5.67 1.85
C ILE A 246 -21.38 5.93 0.43
N SER A 247 -20.42 6.85 0.32
CA SER A 247 -19.67 7.08 -0.92
C SER A 247 -18.19 6.80 -0.67
N LEU A 248 -17.63 5.87 -1.49
CA LEU A 248 -16.25 5.41 -1.34
C LEU A 248 -15.66 5.12 -2.72
N GLY A 249 -14.64 5.87 -3.14
CA GLY A 249 -13.95 5.66 -4.40
C GLY A 249 -13.14 4.35 -4.41
N SER A 250 -13.01 3.74 -5.57
CA SER A 250 -12.20 2.53 -5.73
C SER A 250 -10.72 2.82 -5.55
N GLY A 251 -10.05 2.08 -4.66
CA GLY A 251 -8.66 2.28 -4.32
C GLY A 251 -8.41 3.41 -3.32
N SER A 252 -9.47 4.04 -2.80
CA SER A 252 -9.36 5.05 -1.74
C SER A 252 -8.88 4.46 -0.42
N ASP A 253 -8.52 5.35 0.50
CA ASP A 253 -8.11 4.98 1.85
C ASP A 253 -9.25 4.29 2.62
N LYS A 254 -8.85 3.53 3.63
CA LYS A 254 -9.78 2.88 4.53
C LYS A 254 -10.63 3.92 5.28
N ARG A 255 -11.95 3.73 5.31
CA ARG A 255 -12.87 4.57 6.09
C ARG A 255 -13.48 3.79 7.23
N ARG A 256 -13.71 4.48 8.35
CA ARG A 256 -14.35 3.91 9.55
C ARG A 256 -15.79 4.37 9.63
N PHE A 257 -16.70 3.44 9.93
CA PHE A 257 -18.11 3.67 10.12
C PHE A 257 -18.54 3.08 11.47
N ALA A 258 -19.34 3.81 12.23
CA ALA A 258 -19.81 3.31 13.52
C ALA A 258 -20.80 2.16 13.33
N LEU A 259 -20.66 1.11 14.13
CA LEU A 259 -21.57 -0.03 14.21
C LEU A 259 -22.41 0.01 15.49
N SER A 260 -21.77 0.12 16.65
CA SER A 260 -22.44 0.20 17.94
C SER A 260 -21.61 0.99 18.95
N SER A 261 -22.27 1.41 20.02
CA SER A 261 -21.64 2.02 21.18
C SER A 261 -22.32 1.49 22.43
N GLU A 262 -21.58 0.79 23.26
CA GLU A 262 -22.08 0.11 24.46
C GLU A 262 -21.29 0.56 25.67
N GLU A 263 -21.97 0.69 26.82
CA GLU A 263 -21.38 1.14 28.09
C GLU A 263 -21.45 0.03 29.14
N TYR A 264 -20.36 -0.15 29.86
CA TYR A 264 -20.21 -1.18 30.89
C TYR A 264 -19.63 -0.60 32.17
N GLY A 265 -20.09 -1.05 33.29
CA GLY A 265 -19.39 -0.81 34.56
C GLY A 265 -18.10 -1.63 34.63
N ALA A 266 -16.98 -0.95 34.73
CA ALA A 266 -15.66 -1.57 34.79
C ALA A 266 -15.17 -1.69 36.24
N ARG A 267 -14.67 -2.86 36.59
CA ARG A 267 -13.88 -3.02 37.80
C ARG A 267 -12.43 -2.62 37.51
N ILE A 268 -12.00 -1.54 38.11
CA ILE A 268 -10.65 -1.01 37.97
C ILE A 268 -9.74 -1.72 38.98
N GLU A 269 -8.64 -2.31 38.49
CA GLU A 269 -7.65 -3.03 39.26
C GLU A 269 -6.24 -2.61 38.86
N LEU A 270 -5.32 -2.65 39.83
CA LEU A 270 -3.89 -2.50 39.55
C LEU A 270 -3.25 -3.87 39.43
N ALA A 271 -2.51 -4.09 38.37
CA ALA A 271 -1.86 -5.36 38.09
C ALA A 271 -0.36 -5.15 37.80
N SER A 272 0.45 -6.02 38.37
CA SER A 272 1.88 -6.07 38.09
C SER A 272 2.37 -7.51 38.02
N VAL A 273 3.46 -7.72 37.30
CA VAL A 273 4.19 -8.99 37.23
C VAL A 273 5.66 -8.72 37.60
N PRO A 274 5.99 -8.53 38.90
CA PRO A 274 7.31 -8.01 39.32
C PRO A 274 8.51 -8.82 38.83
N ARG A 275 8.34 -10.12 38.59
CA ARG A 275 9.39 -10.97 38.01
C ARG A 275 9.76 -10.63 36.57
N LYS A 276 8.86 -9.94 35.83
CA LYS A 276 9.07 -9.56 34.41
C LYS A 276 9.22 -8.06 34.25
N ASP A 277 8.45 -7.30 34.99
CA ASP A 277 8.37 -5.84 34.89
C ASP A 277 7.85 -5.29 36.22
N SER A 278 8.55 -4.33 36.83
CA SER A 278 8.16 -3.69 38.09
C SER A 278 7.04 -2.66 37.94
N ARG A 279 6.65 -2.34 36.69
CA ARG A 279 5.57 -1.38 36.43
C ARG A 279 4.22 -1.93 36.88
N VAL A 280 3.40 -1.03 37.38
CA VAL A 280 2.02 -1.30 37.79
C VAL A 280 1.09 -0.78 36.69
N MET A 281 0.30 -1.68 36.13
CA MET A 281 -0.63 -1.35 35.05
C MET A 281 -2.04 -1.19 35.63
N LEU A 282 -2.71 -0.10 35.24
CA LEU A 282 -4.12 0.09 35.50
C LEU A 282 -4.92 -0.78 34.52
N THR A 283 -5.75 -1.66 35.04
CA THR A 283 -6.56 -2.58 34.25
C THR A 283 -8.04 -2.37 34.52
N GLY A 284 -8.85 -2.36 33.46
CA GLY A 284 -10.30 -2.38 33.54
C GLY A 284 -10.80 -3.79 33.18
N ARG A 285 -11.69 -4.32 33.99
CA ARG A 285 -12.33 -5.64 33.83
C ARG A 285 -13.82 -5.44 33.66
N ILE A 286 -14.40 -5.99 32.61
CA ILE A 286 -15.83 -5.97 32.34
C ILE A 286 -16.33 -7.38 32.02
N THR A 287 -17.61 -7.64 32.22
CA THR A 287 -18.31 -8.79 31.64
C THR A 287 -19.07 -8.31 30.41
N TYR A 288 -18.76 -8.87 29.26
CA TYR A 288 -19.45 -8.55 28.04
C TYR A 288 -20.83 -9.20 28.02
N THR A 289 -21.91 -8.40 27.94
CA THR A 289 -23.28 -8.92 28.12
C THR A 289 -24.14 -8.86 26.88
N SER A 290 -23.60 -8.34 25.74
CA SER A 290 -24.37 -8.26 24.51
C SER A 290 -24.58 -9.65 23.90
N ALA A 291 -25.72 -9.80 23.22
CA ALA A 291 -26.04 -11.05 22.51
C ALA A 291 -25.20 -11.23 21.22
N VAL A 292 -24.58 -10.15 20.73
CA VAL A 292 -23.77 -10.16 19.52
C VAL A 292 -22.30 -10.30 19.87
N PRO A 293 -21.58 -11.30 19.37
CA PRO A 293 -20.18 -11.47 19.67
C PRO A 293 -19.34 -10.31 19.12
N LEU A 294 -18.35 -9.88 19.89
CA LEU A 294 -17.30 -8.99 19.40
C LEU A 294 -16.34 -9.81 18.54
N LEU A 295 -16.19 -9.40 17.30
CA LEU A 295 -15.26 -10.05 16.37
C LEU A 295 -13.81 -9.72 16.73
N ALA A 296 -12.88 -10.61 16.40
CA ALA A 296 -11.46 -10.33 16.58
C ALA A 296 -11.04 -9.08 15.79
N GLY A 297 -10.47 -8.08 16.46
CA GLY A 297 -10.13 -6.79 15.85
C GLY A 297 -9.08 -5.99 16.62
N ASN A 298 -8.62 -4.91 16.00
CA ASN A 298 -7.73 -3.96 16.65
C ASN A 298 -8.54 -3.01 17.54
N MET A 299 -8.01 -2.69 18.70
CA MET A 299 -8.63 -1.87 19.72
C MET A 299 -7.71 -0.73 20.12
N SER A 300 -8.22 0.50 20.05
CA SER A 300 -7.55 1.69 20.57
C SER A 300 -8.07 1.99 21.96
N LEU A 301 -7.19 2.17 22.93
CA LEU A 301 -7.52 2.37 24.34
C LEU A 301 -7.31 3.83 24.75
N TYR A 302 -8.32 4.37 25.41
CA TYR A 302 -8.31 5.74 25.93
C TYR A 302 -8.63 5.72 27.41
N ARG A 303 -7.87 6.46 28.23
CA ARG A 303 -8.09 6.67 29.65
C ARG A 303 -8.28 8.14 29.93
N ASP A 304 -9.38 8.53 30.54
CA ASP A 304 -9.70 9.92 30.92
C ASP A 304 -9.52 10.90 29.76
N GLY A 305 -9.98 10.50 28.55
CA GLY A 305 -9.88 11.28 27.33
C GLY A 305 -8.51 11.21 26.60
N SER A 306 -7.51 10.58 27.20
CA SER A 306 -6.15 10.47 26.62
C SER A 306 -5.94 9.10 25.98
N PHE A 307 -5.35 9.08 24.78
CA PHE A 307 -4.95 7.85 24.11
C PHE A 307 -3.80 7.17 24.88
N VAL A 308 -3.96 5.89 25.17
CA VAL A 308 -2.98 5.11 25.94
C VAL A 308 -2.20 4.13 25.07
N GLY A 309 -2.87 3.53 24.09
CA GLY A 309 -2.22 2.53 23.22
C GLY A 309 -3.21 1.69 22.44
N ASN A 310 -2.64 0.75 21.68
CA ASN A 310 -3.43 -0.20 20.90
C ASN A 310 -3.22 -1.61 21.42
N THR A 311 -4.29 -2.41 21.37
CA THR A 311 -4.26 -3.83 21.65
C THR A 311 -5.10 -4.60 20.63
N ARG A 312 -5.14 -5.91 20.74
CA ARG A 312 -5.99 -6.75 19.90
C ARG A 312 -7.01 -7.45 20.76
N LEU A 313 -8.27 -7.28 20.40
CA LEU A 313 -9.36 -8.03 20.98
C LEU A 313 -9.44 -9.40 20.29
N PRO A 314 -9.47 -10.53 21.04
CA PRO A 314 -9.90 -11.82 20.49
C PRO A 314 -11.40 -11.79 20.19
N GLU A 315 -11.89 -12.78 19.48
CA GLU A 315 -13.34 -12.99 19.39
C GLU A 315 -13.89 -13.26 20.78
N THR A 316 -14.94 -12.53 21.19
CA THR A 316 -15.48 -12.54 22.54
C THR A 316 -16.99 -12.72 22.49
N GLN A 317 -17.49 -13.72 23.19
CA GLN A 317 -18.90 -14.05 23.26
C GLN A 317 -19.60 -13.34 24.45
N GLY A 318 -20.93 -13.24 24.39
CA GLY A 318 -21.70 -12.75 25.50
C GLY A 318 -21.47 -13.63 26.76
N GLY A 319 -21.28 -12.98 27.89
CA GLY A 319 -20.95 -13.64 29.19
C GLY A 319 -19.45 -13.76 29.46
N GLU A 320 -18.58 -13.52 28.50
CA GLU A 320 -17.14 -13.60 28.70
C GLU A 320 -16.58 -12.33 29.37
N GLU A 321 -15.48 -12.53 30.09
CA GLU A 321 -14.77 -11.43 30.75
C GLU A 321 -13.69 -10.83 29.85
N ILE A 322 -13.72 -9.52 29.71
CA ILE A 322 -12.69 -8.76 28.99
C ILE A 322 -11.83 -8.00 29.98
N ARG A 323 -10.52 -8.18 29.91
CA ARG A 323 -9.54 -7.45 30.70
C ARG A 323 -8.65 -6.63 29.81
N LEU A 324 -8.63 -5.32 30.01
CA LEU A 324 -7.88 -4.36 29.22
C LEU A 324 -6.92 -3.57 30.12
N SER A 325 -5.70 -3.33 29.61
CA SER A 325 -4.71 -2.52 30.32
C SER A 325 -4.70 -1.10 29.75
N PHE A 326 -4.94 -0.13 30.61
CA PHE A 326 -5.01 1.31 30.27
C PHE A 326 -3.73 2.06 30.67
N GLY A 327 -2.58 1.42 30.54
CA GLY A 327 -1.28 2.02 30.77
C GLY A 327 -0.80 1.90 32.22
N GLU A 328 0.37 2.49 32.45
CA GLU A 328 1.03 2.48 33.74
C GLU A 328 0.36 3.46 34.72
N ASP A 329 0.34 3.07 35.99
CA ASP A 329 -0.02 3.95 37.10
C ASP A 329 1.28 4.41 37.83
N ASP A 330 1.72 5.61 37.54
CA ASP A 330 2.92 6.20 38.12
C ASP A 330 2.84 6.45 39.62
N LYS A 331 1.62 6.37 40.23
CA LYS A 331 1.40 6.61 41.65
C LYS A 331 1.79 5.42 42.53
N VAL A 332 1.89 4.23 41.92
CA VAL A 332 2.20 2.98 42.65
C VAL A 332 3.52 2.41 42.16
N LYS A 333 4.44 2.21 43.10
CA LYS A 333 5.72 1.54 42.87
C LYS A 333 5.79 0.24 43.64
N ILE A 334 6.34 -0.79 43.03
CA ILE A 334 6.55 -2.09 43.66
C ILE A 334 8.06 -2.29 43.81
N ASP A 335 8.49 -2.47 45.05
CA ASP A 335 9.84 -2.94 45.38
C ASP A 335 9.76 -4.47 45.61
N PHE A 336 10.48 -5.20 44.79
CA PHE A 336 10.56 -6.66 44.86
C PHE A 336 11.92 -7.03 45.47
N HIS A 337 11.88 -7.61 46.68
CA HIS A 337 13.06 -8.09 47.39
C HIS A 337 13.26 -9.60 47.21
#